data_5ba3c813449b537a13386a41d0259fcd
#
_entry.id   5ba3c813449b537a13386a41d0259fcd
#
_cell.length_a   1.000
_cell.length_b   1.000
_cell.length_c   1.000
_cell.angle_alpha   90.00
_cell.angle_beta   90.00
_cell.angle_gamma   90.00
#
_symmetry.space_group_name_H-M   'P 1'
#
loop_
_entity.id
_entity.type
_entity.pdbx_description
1 polymer ?
#
loop_
_entity_poly.entity_id
_entity_poly.type
_entity_poly.pdbx_seq_one_letter_code
_entity_poly.pdbx_strand_id
1 'polypeptide(L)'
;GPPGIGCPVISTITGVDVVVIVTEPTMSGLHDLKRTLEMTAGFKLRTNVIINKFDINTDMTSRIETYCNQNGIQVIGKLPFDPLIVEAMVNCQSITDYAPDSDISSLLKNIYSKIITV
;
A
#
# COMPACT_ATOMS: atom_id res chain seq x y z
N GLY A 1 -3.81 7.40 11.79
CA GLY A 1 -4.97 6.86 11.10
C GLY A 1 -5.58 5.69 11.84
N PRO A 2 -6.72 5.15 11.39
CA PRO A 2 -7.31 3.99 12.05
C PRO A 2 -6.36 2.79 12.01
N PRO A 3 -6.37 1.92 13.04
CA PRO A 3 -5.55 0.72 13.04
C PRO A 3 -5.85 -0.16 11.83
N GLY A 4 -4.82 -0.71 11.21
CA GLY A 4 -4.94 -1.62 10.09
C GLY A 4 -4.91 -1.00 8.71
N ILE A 5 -5.03 0.32 8.60
CA ILE A 5 -4.83 1.04 7.34
C ILE A 5 -3.63 1.95 7.45
N GLY A 6 -2.72 1.86 6.47
CA GLY A 6 -1.74 2.90 6.25
C GLY A 6 -2.41 4.14 5.67
N CYS A 7 -1.79 5.30 5.84
CA CYS A 7 -2.31 6.53 5.27
C CYS A 7 -2.37 6.42 3.74
N PRO A 8 -3.51 6.71 3.12
CA PRO A 8 -3.54 6.78 1.67
C PRO A 8 -2.67 7.94 1.19
N VAL A 9 -1.87 7.68 0.18
CA VAL A 9 -1.03 8.69 -0.46
C VAL A 9 -1.70 9.08 -1.76
N ILE A 10 -2.01 10.37 -1.89
CA ILE A 10 -2.60 10.93 -3.11
C ILE A 10 -1.52 11.74 -3.79
N SER A 11 -1.25 11.45 -5.05
CA SER A 11 -0.33 12.25 -5.85
C SER A 11 -0.92 12.49 -7.23
N THR A 12 -0.55 13.64 -7.81
CA THR A 12 -0.96 14.00 -9.17
C THR A 12 0.19 13.72 -10.11
N ILE A 13 -0.04 12.84 -11.09
CA ILE A 13 0.96 12.49 -12.11
C ILE A 13 0.32 12.72 -13.48
N THR A 14 0.88 13.62 -14.26
CA THR A 14 0.43 13.93 -15.63
C THR A 14 -1.08 14.20 -15.73
N GLY A 15 -1.64 14.94 -14.75
CA GLY A 15 -3.05 15.30 -14.74
C GLY A 15 -3.99 14.20 -14.28
N VAL A 16 -3.46 13.07 -13.80
CA VAL A 16 -4.24 11.97 -13.23
C VAL A 16 -3.94 11.86 -11.75
N ASP A 17 -4.99 11.87 -10.93
CA ASP A 17 -4.83 11.64 -9.50
C ASP A 17 -4.68 10.14 -9.22
N VAL A 18 -3.67 9.80 -8.45
CA VAL A 18 -3.37 8.42 -8.07
C VAL A 18 -3.49 8.29 -6.55
N VAL A 19 -4.26 7.31 -6.12
CA VAL A 19 -4.37 6.95 -4.70
C VAL A 19 -3.62 5.65 -4.49
N VAL A 20 -2.69 5.64 -3.55
CA VAL A 20 -1.99 4.43 -3.11
C VAL A 20 -2.48 4.10 -1.71
N ILE A 21 -3.09 2.93 -1.58
CA ILE A 21 -3.59 2.45 -0.30
C ILE A 21 -2.67 1.34 0.19
N VAL A 22 -2.12 1.54 1.39
CA VAL A 22 -1.31 0.51 2.05
C VAL A 22 -2.20 -0.21 3.05
N THR A 23 -2.34 -1.51 2.89
CA THR A 23 -3.18 -2.34 3.76
C THR A 23 -2.36 -3.49 4.35
N GLU A 24 -2.88 -4.08 5.42
CA GLU A 24 -2.30 -5.26 6.05
C GLU A 24 -3.21 -6.47 5.86
N PRO A 25 -2.67 -7.70 5.88
CA PRO A 25 -3.45 -8.92 5.67
C PRO A 25 -4.18 -9.35 6.96
N THR A 26 -5.17 -8.56 7.33
CA THR A 26 -6.06 -8.83 8.47
C THR A 26 -7.49 -8.61 8.04
N MET A 27 -8.45 -9.12 8.82
CA MET A 27 -9.86 -8.84 8.57
C MET A 27 -10.15 -7.34 8.66
N SER A 28 -9.53 -6.67 9.63
CA SER A 28 -9.62 -5.22 9.78
C SER A 28 -9.07 -4.49 8.56
N GLY A 29 -7.91 -4.92 8.08
CA GLY A 29 -7.29 -4.34 6.88
C GLY A 29 -8.16 -4.48 5.65
N LEU A 30 -8.75 -5.66 5.44
CA LEU A 30 -9.67 -5.87 4.32
C LEU A 30 -10.94 -5.03 4.45
N HIS A 31 -11.50 -4.96 5.64
CA HIS A 31 -12.70 -4.16 5.90
C HIS A 31 -12.44 -2.67 5.61
N ASP A 32 -11.33 -2.16 6.12
CA ASP A 32 -10.96 -0.76 5.93
C ASP A 32 -10.63 -0.45 4.47
N LEU A 33 -10.00 -1.39 3.76
CA LEU A 33 -9.76 -1.26 2.33
C LEU A 33 -11.08 -1.11 1.56
N LYS A 34 -12.06 -1.96 1.86
CA LYS A 34 -13.39 -1.88 1.22
C LYS A 34 -14.05 -0.53 1.48
N ARG A 35 -13.99 -0.04 2.72
CA ARG A 35 -14.57 1.27 3.07
C ARG A 35 -13.88 2.40 2.32
N THR A 36 -12.55 2.37 2.25
CA THR A 36 -11.79 3.41 1.54
C THR A 36 -12.14 3.42 0.06
N LEU A 37 -12.27 2.25 -0.55
CA LEU A 37 -12.64 2.14 -1.97
C LEU A 37 -14.06 2.64 -2.23
N GLU A 38 -14.99 2.39 -1.32
CA GLU A 38 -16.35 2.94 -1.41
C GLU A 38 -16.33 4.46 -1.37
N MET A 39 -15.50 5.04 -0.51
CA MET A 39 -15.37 6.50 -0.39
C MET A 39 -14.77 7.14 -1.62
N THR A 40 -13.92 6.43 -2.34
CA THR A 40 -13.23 6.96 -3.53
C THR A 40 -13.94 6.63 -4.83
N ALA A 41 -14.96 5.79 -4.81
CA ALA A 41 -15.61 5.26 -6.01
C ALA A 41 -16.25 6.34 -6.90
N GLY A 42 -16.66 7.47 -6.32
CA GLY A 42 -17.27 8.58 -7.08
C GLY A 42 -16.25 9.49 -7.75
N PHE A 43 -14.96 9.28 -7.56
CA PHE A 43 -13.92 10.12 -8.11
C PHE A 43 -13.18 9.38 -9.23
N LYS A 44 -12.69 10.14 -10.22
CA LYS A 44 -11.87 9.57 -11.30
C LYS A 44 -10.43 9.42 -10.80
N LEU A 45 -10.21 8.43 -9.95
CA LEU A 45 -8.92 8.19 -9.34
C LEU A 45 -8.38 6.84 -9.79
N ARG A 46 -7.09 6.79 -10.13
CA ARG A 46 -6.39 5.52 -10.27
C ARG A 46 -6.02 5.04 -8.86
N THR A 47 -6.52 3.89 -8.49
CA THR A 47 -6.26 3.32 -7.16
C THR A 47 -5.33 2.13 -7.28
N ASN A 48 -4.25 2.17 -6.52
CA ASN A 48 -3.29 1.08 -6.41
C ASN A 48 -3.21 0.65 -4.94
N VAL A 49 -2.94 -0.63 -4.73
CA VAL A 49 -2.86 -1.20 -3.38
C VAL A 49 -1.47 -1.81 -3.17
N ILE A 50 -0.93 -1.57 -2.00
CA ILE A 50 0.28 -2.22 -1.49
C ILE A 50 -0.13 -3.02 -0.27
N ILE A 51 0.25 -4.29 -0.22
CA ILE A 51 -0.02 -5.15 0.95
C ILE A 51 1.25 -5.20 1.78
N ASN A 52 1.21 -4.59 2.96
CA ASN A 52 2.30 -4.62 3.91
C ASN A 52 2.21 -5.88 4.77
N LYS A 53 3.35 -6.42 5.15
CA LYS A 53 3.45 -7.64 5.97
C LYS A 53 2.71 -8.82 5.32
N PHE A 54 2.82 -8.96 4.01
CA PHE A 54 2.03 -9.95 3.26
C PHE A 54 2.28 -11.37 3.74
N ASP A 55 3.43 -11.63 4.33
CA ASP A 55 3.88 -12.94 4.76
C ASP A 55 3.38 -13.37 6.14
N ILE A 56 2.80 -12.46 6.92
CA ILE A 56 2.28 -12.82 8.25
C ILE A 56 0.94 -13.56 8.18
N ASN A 57 0.21 -13.44 7.09
CA ASN A 57 -1.04 -14.17 6.87
C ASN A 57 -1.30 -14.30 5.38
N THR A 58 -0.83 -15.37 4.79
CA THR A 58 -0.91 -15.58 3.34
C THR A 58 -2.33 -15.79 2.85
N ASP A 59 -3.21 -16.38 3.68
CA ASP A 59 -4.62 -16.56 3.31
C ASP A 59 -5.34 -15.22 3.19
N MET A 60 -5.13 -14.32 4.15
CA MET A 60 -5.71 -12.99 4.09
C MET A 60 -5.12 -12.16 2.96
N THR A 61 -3.83 -12.30 2.69
CA THR A 61 -3.20 -11.67 1.53
C THR A 61 -3.88 -12.10 0.24
N SER A 62 -4.13 -13.39 0.08
CA SER A 62 -4.83 -13.92 -1.09
C SER A 62 -6.26 -13.38 -1.19
N ARG A 63 -6.96 -13.25 -0.08
CA ARG A 63 -8.30 -12.67 -0.06
C ARG A 63 -8.30 -11.21 -0.50
N ILE A 64 -7.33 -10.44 -0.06
CA ILE A 64 -7.19 -9.03 -0.46
C ILE A 64 -6.88 -8.96 -1.96
N GLU A 65 -5.97 -9.79 -2.45
CA GLU A 65 -5.64 -9.84 -3.88
C GLU A 65 -6.86 -10.21 -4.73
N THR A 66 -7.63 -11.20 -4.29
CA THR A 66 -8.86 -11.61 -4.97
C THR A 66 -9.87 -10.46 -5.02
N TYR A 67 -10.08 -9.80 -3.89
CA TYR A 67 -11.00 -8.66 -3.82
C TYR A 67 -10.56 -7.54 -4.78
N CYS A 68 -9.29 -7.19 -4.78
CA CYS A 68 -8.76 -6.17 -5.68
C CYS A 68 -8.94 -6.57 -7.14
N ASN A 69 -8.62 -7.80 -7.49
CA ASN A 69 -8.76 -8.29 -8.85
C ASN A 69 -10.22 -8.24 -9.33
N GLN A 70 -11.16 -8.63 -8.47
CA GLN A 70 -12.58 -8.60 -8.80
C GLN A 70 -13.13 -7.18 -8.99
N ASN A 71 -12.47 -6.19 -8.42
CA ASN A 71 -12.90 -4.79 -8.48
C ASN A 71 -12.03 -3.93 -9.41
N GLY A 72 -11.19 -4.57 -10.22
CA GLY A 72 -10.35 -3.85 -11.17
C GLY A 72 -9.25 -3.00 -10.55
N ILE A 73 -8.82 -3.35 -9.33
CA ILE A 73 -7.81 -2.60 -8.59
C ILE A 73 -6.50 -3.37 -8.65
N GLN A 74 -5.43 -2.67 -8.98
CA GLN A 74 -4.12 -3.28 -9.11
C GLN A 74 -3.39 -3.33 -7.77
N VAL A 75 -2.93 -4.51 -7.38
CA VAL A 75 -1.97 -4.68 -6.29
C VAL A 75 -0.59 -4.52 -6.90
N ILE A 76 0.04 -3.37 -6.64
CA ILE A 76 1.33 -3.02 -7.26
C ILE A 76 2.53 -3.55 -6.50
N GLY A 77 2.34 -4.02 -5.28
CA GLY A 77 3.43 -4.58 -4.51
C GLY A 77 2.98 -5.22 -3.22
N LYS A 78 3.85 -6.08 -2.72
CA LYS A 78 3.71 -6.74 -1.41
C LYS A 78 5.01 -6.54 -0.66
N LEU A 79 4.92 -6.03 0.57
CA LEU A 79 6.07 -5.79 1.42
C LEU A 79 6.12 -6.86 2.52
N PRO A 80 7.26 -7.49 2.74
CA PRO A 80 7.41 -8.42 3.86
C PRO A 80 7.42 -7.66 5.18
N PHE A 81 7.16 -8.37 6.27
CA PHE A 81 7.39 -7.80 7.60
C PHE A 81 8.86 -7.41 7.74
N ASP A 82 9.10 -6.14 8.08
CA ASP A 82 10.46 -5.65 8.27
C ASP A 82 10.47 -4.64 9.41
N PRO A 83 11.20 -4.92 10.50
CA PRO A 83 11.25 -4.02 11.65
C PRO A 83 11.86 -2.65 11.35
N LEU A 84 12.61 -2.50 10.26
CA LEU A 84 13.17 -1.19 9.86
C LEU A 84 12.08 -0.16 9.60
N ILE A 85 10.90 -0.60 9.13
CA ILE A 85 9.78 0.32 8.92
C ILE A 85 9.34 0.93 10.24
N VAL A 86 9.23 0.12 11.28
CA VAL A 86 8.85 0.61 12.63
C VAL A 86 9.91 1.55 13.17
N GLU A 87 11.19 1.19 13.01
CA GLU A 87 12.30 2.03 13.45
C GLU A 87 12.28 3.40 12.75
N ALA A 88 12.03 3.41 11.45
CA ALA A 88 11.91 4.66 10.70
C ALA A 88 10.76 5.51 11.22
N MET A 89 9.61 4.92 11.49
CA MET A 89 8.45 5.63 12.06
C MET A 89 8.77 6.24 13.42
N VAL A 90 9.45 5.51 14.29
CA VAL A 90 9.85 6.01 15.61
C VAL A 90 10.79 7.21 15.47
N ASN A 91 11.63 7.24 14.45
CA ASN A 91 12.57 8.32 14.17
C ASN A 91 11.96 9.44 13.29
N CYS A 92 10.67 9.38 13.01
CA CYS A 92 9.96 10.35 12.17
C CYS A 92 10.59 10.51 10.79
N GLN A 93 11.09 9.42 10.23
CA GLN A 93 11.71 9.41 8.91
C GLN A 93 11.03 8.39 8.00
N SER A 94 11.07 8.63 6.69
CA SER A 94 10.68 7.60 5.73
C SER A 94 11.71 6.48 5.75
N ILE A 95 11.30 5.27 5.34
CA ILE A 95 12.22 4.14 5.29
C ILE A 95 13.36 4.39 4.30
N THR A 96 13.09 5.10 3.21
CA THR A 96 14.10 5.42 2.20
C THR A 96 15.12 6.45 2.71
N ASP A 97 14.74 7.30 3.63
CA ASP A 97 15.65 8.24 4.27
C ASP A 97 16.39 7.60 5.45
N TYR A 98 15.68 6.77 6.22
CA TYR A 98 16.24 6.13 7.41
C TYR A 98 17.24 5.03 7.07
N ALA A 99 16.92 4.19 6.10
CA ALA A 99 17.74 3.04 5.69
C ALA A 99 17.78 2.93 4.17
N PRO A 100 18.44 3.89 3.47
CA PRO A 100 18.38 3.97 2.00
C PRO A 100 18.98 2.76 1.29
N ASP A 101 19.91 2.06 1.91
CA ASP A 101 20.58 0.90 1.32
C ASP A 101 19.95 -0.43 1.72
N SER A 102 18.84 -0.40 2.46
CA SER A 102 18.15 -1.63 2.88
C SER A 102 17.37 -2.25 1.73
N ASP A 103 17.12 -3.56 1.83
CA ASP A 103 16.32 -4.29 0.84
C ASP A 103 14.89 -3.76 0.78
N ILE A 104 14.31 -3.42 1.92
CA ILE A 104 12.95 -2.88 1.96
C ILE A 104 12.87 -1.51 1.27
N SER A 105 13.90 -0.69 1.41
CA SER A 105 13.96 0.61 0.73
C SER A 105 14.04 0.43 -0.79
N SER A 106 14.87 -0.49 -1.26
CA SER A 106 14.99 -0.81 -2.68
C SER A 106 13.67 -1.35 -3.25
N LEU A 107 12.99 -2.20 -2.50
CA LEU A 107 11.70 -2.75 -2.90
C LEU A 107 10.65 -1.65 -3.03
N LEU A 108 10.58 -0.71 -2.08
CA LEU A 108 9.66 0.42 -2.15
C LEU A 108 9.94 1.33 -3.33
N LYS A 109 11.19 1.63 -3.60
CA LYS A 109 11.56 2.45 -4.78
C LYS A 109 11.09 1.79 -6.06
N ASN A 110 11.25 0.46 -6.16
CA ASN A 110 10.79 -0.30 -7.32
C ASN A 110 9.27 -0.23 -7.47
N ILE A 111 8.54 -0.41 -6.37
CA ILE A 111 7.08 -0.34 -6.37
C ILE A 111 6.60 1.04 -6.81
N TYR A 112 7.19 2.10 -6.26
CA TYR A 112 6.82 3.48 -6.62
C TYR A 112 7.13 3.80 -8.08
N SER A 113 8.18 3.23 -8.64
CA SER A 113 8.49 3.42 -10.06
C SER A 113 7.37 2.91 -10.97
N LYS A 114 6.65 1.87 -10.56
CA LYS A 114 5.51 1.34 -11.31
C LYS A 114 4.34 2.31 -11.36
N ILE A 115 4.17 3.11 -10.31
CA ILE A 115 3.11 4.12 -10.25
C ILE A 115 3.38 5.24 -11.27
N ILE A 116 4.64 5.64 -11.40
CA ILE A 116 5.04 6.75 -12.27
C ILE A 116 4.96 6.35 -13.75
N THR A 117 5.25 5.10 -14.07
CA THR A 117 5.36 4.63 -15.46
C THR A 117 4.06 4.12 -16.06
N VAL A 118 3.02 3.97 -15.27
CA VAL A 118 1.73 3.39 -15.74
C VAL A 118 0.76 4.47 -16.21
#